data_9f53e80864e6f0aebd2ec8bd82142880
#
_entry.id   9f53e80864e6f0aebd2ec8bd82142880
#
_cell.length_a   1.000
_cell.length_b   1.000
_cell.length_c   1.000
_cell.angle_alpha   90.00
_cell.angle_beta   90.00
_cell.angle_gamma   90.00
#
_symmetry.space_group_name_H-M   'P 1'
#
loop_
_entity.id
_entity.type
_entity.pdbx_description
1 polymer ?
#
loop_
_entity_poly.entity_id
_entity_poly.type
_entity_poly.pdbx_seq_one_letter_code
_entity_poly.pdbx_strand_id
1 'polypeptide(L)'
;MDIRDSISYFVKQNKKQCAGVRRLLNIPDYVFCAAAFKCGCRDYFCGKFYEKTFAQRKGYITQFRKDALAKKYNEKETADRVDNKASFDAMFTKYLHRDWLDVDKSSMEEFTAFTERHEEFFVKAVNTSGGNSIWKCDPTKSKKTLKQLRSKMKGCILEEPIKQHGKMSSLHPSTVNTIRVNTVWSKGKPHVFAAVLRMGSKGCVDNFHAGGGMGAEVDLETGVVFTTAVNMENKRFIFHPVTGEQIVGFRIPNWDQVIAMVKEMAAQVPQVRTVGWDVAVTEEGCCAVEGNSRCDFLICQMPRNIGRYDELKALLEEKE
;
A
#
# COMPACT_ATOMS: atom_id res chain seq x y z
N MET A 1 -1.64 -12.76 -10.50
CA MET A 1 -2.39 -13.92 -9.97
C MET A 1 -2.64 -14.85 -11.14
N ASP A 2 -2.18 -16.08 -11.06
CA ASP A 2 -2.43 -17.11 -12.09
C ASP A 2 -3.94 -17.38 -12.23
N ILE A 3 -4.36 -17.95 -13.36
CA ILE A 3 -5.78 -18.27 -13.63
C ILE A 3 -6.33 -19.23 -12.56
N ARG A 4 -5.54 -20.22 -12.14
CA ARG A 4 -5.91 -21.18 -11.09
C ARG A 4 -6.13 -20.49 -9.76
N ASP A 5 -5.23 -19.57 -9.39
CA ASP A 5 -5.35 -18.78 -8.17
C ASP A 5 -6.58 -17.87 -8.20
N SER A 6 -6.87 -17.30 -9.36
CA SER A 6 -8.05 -16.44 -9.56
C SER A 6 -9.35 -17.22 -9.39
N ILE A 7 -9.44 -18.43 -9.95
CA ILE A 7 -10.61 -19.33 -9.79
C ILE A 7 -10.74 -19.75 -8.33
N SER A 8 -9.66 -20.19 -7.70
CA SER A 8 -9.65 -20.58 -6.29
C SER A 8 -10.11 -19.43 -5.38
N TYR A 9 -9.59 -18.23 -5.62
CA TYR A 9 -10.00 -17.01 -4.91
C TYR A 9 -11.49 -16.71 -5.13
N PHE A 10 -11.98 -16.78 -6.38
CA PHE A 10 -13.38 -16.54 -6.69
C PHE A 10 -14.29 -17.52 -5.93
N VAL A 11 -14.04 -18.83 -6.02
CA VAL A 11 -14.84 -19.85 -5.33
C VAL A 11 -14.85 -19.63 -3.82
N LYS A 12 -13.68 -19.35 -3.22
CA LYS A 12 -13.55 -19.08 -1.79
C LYS A 12 -14.36 -17.84 -1.36
N GLN A 13 -14.23 -16.73 -2.08
CA GLN A 13 -14.93 -15.49 -1.75
C GLN A 13 -16.43 -15.59 -2.00
N ASN A 14 -16.84 -16.21 -3.10
CA ASN A 14 -18.25 -16.44 -3.42
C ASN A 14 -18.95 -17.29 -2.33
N LYS A 15 -18.26 -18.33 -1.85
CA LYS A 15 -18.77 -19.14 -0.73
C LYS A 15 -18.84 -18.35 0.59
N LYS A 16 -17.88 -17.44 0.83
CA LYS A 16 -17.75 -16.68 2.07
C LYS A 16 -18.70 -15.49 2.16
N GLN A 17 -18.88 -14.77 1.05
CA GLN A 17 -19.61 -13.50 1.03
C GLN A 17 -21.05 -13.61 0.51
N CYS A 18 -21.41 -14.72 -0.15
CA CYS A 18 -22.72 -14.88 -0.76
C CYS A 18 -23.40 -16.19 -0.33
N ALA A 19 -24.73 -16.24 -0.41
CA ALA A 19 -25.52 -17.40 -0.06
C ALA A 19 -26.56 -17.73 -1.13
N GLY A 20 -27.10 -18.95 -1.12
CA GLY A 20 -28.21 -19.41 -1.95
C GLY A 20 -27.96 -19.23 -3.44
N VAL A 21 -29.02 -18.89 -4.18
CA VAL A 21 -29.02 -18.69 -5.64
C VAL A 21 -28.01 -17.62 -6.08
N ARG A 22 -27.70 -16.63 -5.21
CA ARG A 22 -26.73 -15.59 -5.53
C ARG A 22 -25.37 -16.16 -5.90
N ARG A 23 -24.93 -17.27 -5.29
CA ARG A 23 -23.67 -17.92 -5.63
C ARG A 23 -23.60 -18.37 -7.09
N LEU A 24 -24.70 -18.84 -7.62
CA LEU A 24 -24.78 -19.29 -9.01
C LEU A 24 -24.83 -18.09 -9.97
N LEU A 25 -25.61 -17.07 -9.62
CA LEU A 25 -25.74 -15.85 -10.44
C LEU A 25 -24.44 -15.03 -10.49
N ASN A 26 -23.58 -15.12 -9.49
CA ASN A 26 -22.31 -14.39 -9.47
C ASN A 26 -21.32 -14.88 -10.54
N ILE A 27 -21.45 -16.10 -11.06
CA ILE A 27 -20.54 -16.61 -12.10
C ILE A 27 -20.73 -15.83 -13.42
N PRO A 28 -21.93 -15.82 -14.05
CA PRO A 28 -22.16 -15.05 -15.27
C PRO A 28 -22.04 -13.54 -15.04
N ASP A 29 -22.44 -13.04 -13.87
CA ASP A 29 -22.29 -11.62 -13.52
C ASP A 29 -20.82 -11.20 -13.43
N TYR A 30 -19.94 -12.03 -12.84
CA TYR A 30 -18.51 -11.77 -12.84
C TYR A 30 -17.90 -11.79 -14.24
N VAL A 31 -18.26 -12.75 -15.09
CA VAL A 31 -17.80 -12.81 -16.48
C VAL A 31 -18.20 -11.54 -17.23
N PHE A 32 -19.45 -11.10 -17.07
CA PHE A 32 -19.91 -9.82 -17.60
C PHE A 32 -19.09 -8.63 -17.06
N CYS A 33 -18.85 -8.56 -15.74
CA CYS A 33 -18.07 -7.48 -15.12
C CYS A 33 -16.61 -7.48 -15.61
N ALA A 34 -16.00 -8.65 -15.78
CA ALA A 34 -14.65 -8.77 -16.31
C ALA A 34 -14.55 -8.23 -17.74
N ALA A 35 -15.52 -8.50 -18.58
CA ALA A 35 -15.58 -8.01 -19.96
C ALA A 35 -15.90 -6.51 -20.02
N ALA A 36 -16.99 -6.09 -19.39
CA ALA A 36 -17.53 -4.73 -19.51
C ALA A 36 -16.74 -3.67 -18.72
N PHE A 37 -16.26 -4.02 -17.51
CA PHE A 37 -15.63 -3.08 -16.60
C PHE A 37 -14.15 -3.35 -16.35
N LYS A 38 -13.54 -4.33 -17.02
CA LYS A 38 -12.16 -4.74 -16.77
C LYS A 38 -11.93 -5.10 -15.30
N CYS A 39 -12.89 -5.84 -14.72
CA CYS A 39 -12.96 -6.15 -13.30
C CYS A 39 -12.22 -7.46 -12.99
N GLY A 40 -11.27 -7.43 -12.05
CA GLY A 40 -10.66 -8.64 -11.51
C GLY A 40 -11.52 -9.28 -10.41
N CYS A 41 -11.22 -10.54 -10.05
CA CYS A 41 -11.93 -11.23 -8.96
C CYS A 41 -11.90 -10.45 -7.64
N ARG A 42 -10.76 -9.80 -7.34
CA ARG A 42 -10.60 -9.00 -6.13
C ARG A 42 -11.53 -7.79 -6.16
N ASP A 43 -11.58 -7.05 -7.28
CA ASP A 43 -12.48 -5.92 -7.44
C ASP A 43 -13.94 -6.32 -7.27
N TYR A 44 -14.32 -7.47 -7.85
CA TYR A 44 -15.69 -7.98 -7.83
C TYR A 44 -16.20 -8.19 -6.40
N PHE A 45 -15.41 -8.85 -5.55
CA PHE A 45 -15.80 -9.14 -4.18
C PHE A 45 -15.54 -7.98 -3.22
N CYS A 46 -14.38 -7.33 -3.27
CA CYS A 46 -14.08 -6.20 -2.38
C CYS A 46 -14.89 -4.95 -2.72
N GLY A 47 -15.17 -4.71 -4.00
CA GLY A 47 -16.07 -3.65 -4.46
C GLY A 47 -17.55 -4.02 -4.38
N LYS A 48 -17.90 -5.25 -3.97
CA LYS A 48 -19.27 -5.77 -3.92
C LYS A 48 -20.04 -5.55 -5.23
N PHE A 49 -19.44 -5.85 -6.37
CA PHE A 49 -20.04 -5.62 -7.68
C PHE A 49 -21.38 -6.32 -7.83
N TYR A 50 -21.55 -7.47 -7.20
CA TYR A 50 -22.79 -8.24 -7.17
C TYR A 50 -23.99 -7.51 -6.51
N GLU A 51 -23.73 -6.42 -5.76
CA GLU A 51 -24.78 -5.57 -5.16
C GLU A 51 -24.99 -4.27 -5.92
N LYS A 52 -24.20 -3.99 -6.98
CA LYS A 52 -24.15 -2.67 -7.65
C LYS A 52 -24.93 -2.63 -8.95
N THR A 53 -25.48 -1.47 -9.23
CA THR A 53 -26.05 -1.13 -10.54
C THR A 53 -24.94 -1.01 -11.59
N PHE A 54 -25.33 -1.03 -12.86
CA PHE A 54 -24.42 -0.82 -13.99
C PHE A 54 -23.63 0.50 -13.86
N ALA A 55 -24.33 1.59 -13.56
CA ALA A 55 -23.72 2.93 -13.40
C ALA A 55 -22.70 2.96 -12.26
N GLN A 56 -23.01 2.36 -11.13
CA GLN A 56 -22.06 2.26 -10.00
C GLN A 56 -20.81 1.45 -10.38
N ARG A 57 -20.96 0.30 -11.06
CA ARG A 57 -19.84 -0.54 -11.51
C ARG A 57 -18.94 0.21 -12.50
N LYS A 58 -19.53 1.01 -13.39
CA LYS A 58 -18.82 1.85 -14.36
C LYS A 58 -17.88 2.84 -13.68
N GLY A 59 -18.27 3.37 -12.54
CA GLY A 59 -17.48 4.34 -11.78
C GLY A 59 -16.27 3.78 -11.04
N TYR A 60 -16.05 2.45 -11.01
CA TYR A 60 -14.92 1.86 -10.27
C TYR A 60 -13.61 1.90 -11.05
N ILE A 61 -12.53 2.23 -10.35
CA ILE A 61 -11.15 2.00 -10.79
C ILE A 61 -10.83 0.54 -10.50
N THR A 62 -11.05 -0.32 -11.48
CA THR A 62 -10.77 -1.75 -11.38
C THR A 62 -9.30 -2.06 -11.66
N GLN A 63 -8.84 -3.26 -11.32
CA GLN A 63 -7.46 -3.66 -11.47
C GLN A 63 -6.93 -3.44 -12.90
N PHE A 64 -7.64 -3.93 -13.92
CA PHE A 64 -7.16 -3.78 -15.30
C PHE A 64 -7.33 -2.36 -15.85
N ARG A 65 -8.27 -1.57 -15.32
CA ARG A 65 -8.36 -0.13 -15.65
C ARG A 65 -7.18 0.64 -15.09
N LYS A 66 -6.82 0.41 -13.81
CA LYS A 66 -5.65 1.06 -13.21
C LYS A 66 -4.36 0.71 -13.93
N ASP A 67 -4.20 -0.59 -14.32
CA ASP A 67 -3.01 -1.03 -15.06
C ASP A 67 -2.92 -0.37 -16.44
N ALA A 68 -4.07 -0.20 -17.12
CA ALA A 68 -4.14 0.53 -18.39
C ALA A 68 -3.82 2.03 -18.22
N LEU A 69 -4.31 2.67 -17.14
CA LEU A 69 -4.00 4.07 -16.82
C LEU A 69 -2.51 4.23 -16.50
N ALA A 70 -1.95 3.39 -15.64
CA ALA A 70 -0.54 3.42 -15.31
C ALA A 70 0.33 3.24 -16.57
N LYS A 71 0.00 2.29 -17.44
CA LYS A 71 0.71 2.07 -18.70
C LYS A 71 0.63 3.27 -19.65
N LYS A 72 -0.50 3.99 -19.63
CA LYS A 72 -0.72 5.15 -20.53
C LYS A 72 -0.03 6.42 -20.02
N TYR A 73 -0.02 6.64 -18.71
CA TYR A 73 0.34 7.92 -18.12
C TYR A 73 1.64 7.93 -17.31
N ASN A 74 2.15 6.77 -16.90
CA ASN A 74 3.41 6.67 -16.18
C ASN A 74 4.55 6.31 -17.16
N GLU A 75 5.61 7.09 -17.15
CA GLU A 75 6.83 6.77 -17.88
C GLU A 75 7.48 5.53 -17.23
N LYS A 76 7.76 4.51 -18.05
CA LYS A 76 8.11 3.18 -17.58
C LYS A 76 9.40 3.13 -16.76
N GLU A 77 10.46 3.78 -17.21
CA GLU A 77 11.79 3.71 -16.57
C GLU A 77 11.74 4.32 -15.17
N THR A 78 11.12 5.51 -15.04
CA THR A 78 10.96 6.18 -13.75
C THR A 78 10.00 5.41 -12.84
N ALA A 79 8.92 4.83 -13.40
CA ALA A 79 7.98 3.99 -12.66
C ALA A 79 8.67 2.74 -12.09
N ASP A 80 9.49 2.04 -12.89
CA ASP A 80 10.27 0.88 -12.45
C ASP A 80 11.26 1.26 -11.32
N ARG A 81 11.81 2.48 -11.35
CA ARG A 81 12.68 2.98 -10.26
C ARG A 81 11.92 3.30 -8.99
N VAL A 82 10.69 3.82 -9.08
CA VAL A 82 9.80 4.06 -7.92
C VAL A 82 9.38 2.73 -7.29
N ASP A 83 9.10 1.70 -8.10
CA ASP A 83 8.67 0.39 -7.62
C ASP A 83 9.83 -0.47 -7.06
N ASN A 84 11.07 -0.16 -7.41
CA ASN A 84 12.26 -0.87 -6.94
C ASN A 84 12.75 -0.29 -5.61
N LYS A 85 12.77 -1.09 -4.54
CA LYS A 85 13.08 -0.61 -3.18
C LYS A 85 14.43 0.08 -3.05
N ALA A 86 15.49 -0.48 -3.64
CA ALA A 86 16.83 0.13 -3.56
C ALA A 86 16.92 1.47 -4.33
N SER A 87 16.27 1.54 -5.49
CA SER A 87 16.19 2.79 -6.26
C SER A 87 15.29 3.82 -5.56
N PHE A 88 14.20 3.38 -4.95
CA PHE A 88 13.32 4.23 -4.16
C PHE A 88 14.06 4.86 -2.98
N ASP A 89 14.75 4.05 -2.18
CA ASP A 89 15.50 4.53 -1.03
C ASP A 89 16.62 5.51 -1.45
N ALA A 90 17.30 5.22 -2.55
CA ALA A 90 18.32 6.12 -3.09
C ALA A 90 17.73 7.45 -3.60
N MET A 91 16.58 7.43 -4.30
CA MET A 91 15.90 8.64 -4.81
C MET A 91 15.33 9.50 -3.70
N PHE A 92 14.79 8.87 -2.67
CA PHE A 92 14.01 9.52 -1.61
C PHE A 92 14.72 9.48 -0.25
N THR A 93 16.04 9.31 -0.21
CA THR A 93 16.86 9.22 1.02
C THR A 93 16.52 10.35 2.02
N LYS A 94 16.31 11.57 1.55
CA LYS A 94 15.92 12.73 2.37
C LYS A 94 14.64 12.49 3.20
N TYR A 95 13.76 11.61 2.73
CA TYR A 95 12.43 11.39 3.35
C TYR A 95 12.34 10.07 4.12
N LEU A 96 13.40 9.26 4.12
CA LEU A 96 13.38 7.96 4.80
C LEU A 96 13.46 8.10 6.32
N HIS A 97 14.25 9.08 6.80
CA HIS A 97 14.51 9.32 8.23
C HIS A 97 14.87 8.05 9.01
N ARG A 98 15.58 7.14 8.36
CA ARG A 98 16.13 5.89 8.92
C ARG A 98 17.36 5.48 8.13
N ASP A 99 18.22 4.71 8.79
CA ASP A 99 19.39 4.09 8.14
C ASP A 99 18.95 2.98 7.19
N TRP A 100 19.62 2.89 6.04
CA TRP A 100 19.40 1.83 5.08
C TRP A 100 20.68 1.47 4.33
N LEU A 101 20.73 0.27 3.73
CA LEU A 101 21.87 -0.22 2.98
C LEU A 101 21.42 -1.10 1.80
N ASP A 102 21.93 -0.84 0.60
CA ASP A 102 21.83 -1.75 -0.54
C ASP A 102 22.96 -2.79 -0.44
N VAL A 103 22.64 -4.04 -0.16
CA VAL A 103 23.62 -5.10 0.08
C VAL A 103 24.51 -5.36 -1.14
N ASP A 104 23.94 -5.24 -2.34
CA ASP A 104 24.70 -5.53 -3.57
C ASP A 104 25.65 -4.40 -3.94
N LYS A 105 25.34 -3.16 -3.57
CA LYS A 105 26.18 -2.00 -3.83
C LYS A 105 27.17 -1.67 -2.72
N SER A 106 26.92 -2.19 -1.51
CA SER A 106 27.78 -1.90 -0.36
C SER A 106 29.09 -2.68 -0.39
N SER A 107 30.15 -2.13 0.19
CA SER A 107 31.37 -2.84 0.54
C SER A 107 31.13 -3.77 1.75
N MET A 108 32.13 -4.60 2.07
CA MET A 108 32.05 -5.45 3.28
C MET A 108 32.17 -4.62 4.55
N GLU A 109 32.95 -3.55 4.50
CA GLU A 109 33.15 -2.59 5.59
C GLU A 109 31.83 -1.86 5.92
N GLU A 110 31.12 -1.36 4.89
CA GLU A 110 29.83 -0.70 5.05
C GLU A 110 28.75 -1.66 5.60
N PHE A 111 28.72 -2.90 5.10
CA PHE A 111 27.84 -3.94 5.61
C PHE A 111 28.12 -4.25 7.11
N THR A 112 29.39 -4.38 7.46
CA THR A 112 29.80 -4.62 8.84
C THR A 112 29.41 -3.45 9.73
N ALA A 113 29.73 -2.23 9.33
CA ALA A 113 29.38 -1.02 10.08
C ALA A 113 27.86 -0.85 10.27
N PHE A 114 27.05 -1.20 9.26
CA PHE A 114 25.59 -1.20 9.40
C PHE A 114 25.12 -2.22 10.45
N THR A 115 25.63 -3.45 10.40
CA THR A 115 25.23 -4.52 11.33
C THR A 115 25.72 -4.29 12.76
N GLU A 116 26.79 -3.51 12.96
CA GLU A 116 27.28 -3.11 14.28
C GLU A 116 26.48 -1.97 14.90
N ARG A 117 25.90 -1.06 14.07
CA ARG A 117 25.06 0.03 14.54
C ARG A 117 23.63 -0.39 14.90
N HIS A 118 23.15 -1.49 14.33
CA HIS A 118 21.76 -1.94 14.49
C HIS A 118 21.68 -3.34 15.08
N GLU A 119 21.19 -3.44 16.31
CA GLU A 119 20.94 -4.75 16.98
C GLU A 119 19.93 -5.60 16.20
N GLU A 120 18.95 -4.98 15.57
CA GLU A 120 18.01 -5.62 14.66
C GLU A 120 17.68 -4.70 13.46
N PHE A 121 17.42 -5.30 12.32
CA PHE A 121 17.02 -4.59 11.11
C PHE A 121 16.11 -5.44 10.24
N PHE A 122 15.37 -4.80 9.35
CA PHE A 122 14.60 -5.49 8.33
C PHE A 122 15.44 -5.77 7.09
N VAL A 123 15.30 -6.96 6.55
CA VAL A 123 15.86 -7.37 5.25
C VAL A 123 14.70 -7.48 4.27
N LYS A 124 14.77 -6.75 3.17
CA LYS A 124 13.72 -6.69 2.15
C LYS A 124 14.29 -7.02 0.78
N ALA A 125 13.76 -8.03 0.11
CA ALA A 125 14.16 -8.32 -1.26
C ALA A 125 13.71 -7.18 -2.20
N VAL A 126 14.64 -6.71 -3.04
CA VAL A 126 14.47 -5.49 -3.89
C VAL A 126 13.31 -5.64 -4.87
N ASN A 127 13.17 -6.82 -5.50
CA ASN A 127 12.24 -7.04 -6.62
C ASN A 127 10.95 -7.77 -6.22
N THR A 128 10.54 -7.72 -4.95
CA THR A 128 9.32 -8.39 -4.47
C THR A 128 8.32 -7.39 -3.91
N SER A 129 7.03 -7.71 -4.02
CA SER A 129 5.92 -6.93 -3.47
C SER A 129 5.06 -7.78 -2.53
N GLY A 130 4.27 -7.12 -1.65
CA GLY A 130 3.27 -7.79 -0.81
C GLY A 130 3.81 -8.45 0.47
N GLY A 131 4.95 -8.00 1.00
CA GLY A 131 5.47 -8.43 2.31
C GLY A 131 6.07 -9.85 2.39
N ASN A 132 5.95 -10.66 1.35
CA ASN A 132 6.35 -12.08 1.36
C ASN A 132 7.87 -12.33 1.45
N SER A 133 8.69 -11.31 1.34
CA SER A 133 10.15 -11.39 1.35
C SER A 133 10.75 -10.33 2.28
N ILE A 134 10.08 -10.09 3.41
CA ILE A 134 10.53 -9.20 4.47
C ILE A 134 10.73 -10.03 5.72
N TRP A 135 11.90 -9.93 6.35
CA TRP A 135 12.15 -10.56 7.63
C TRP A 135 13.03 -9.69 8.52
N LYS A 136 12.87 -9.85 9.83
CA LYS A 136 13.79 -9.26 10.81
C LYS A 136 15.07 -10.07 10.90
N CYS A 137 16.18 -9.41 11.01
CA CYS A 137 17.48 -10.00 11.30
C CYS A 137 18.07 -9.37 12.56
N ASP A 138 18.50 -10.21 13.48
CA ASP A 138 19.35 -9.87 14.59
C ASP A 138 20.69 -10.58 14.31
N PRO A 139 21.73 -9.84 13.92
CA PRO A 139 23.01 -10.45 13.55
C PRO A 139 23.69 -11.14 14.74
N THR A 140 23.42 -10.70 15.97
CA THR A 140 24.04 -11.25 17.20
C THR A 140 23.52 -12.65 17.52
N LYS A 141 22.27 -12.95 17.15
CA LYS A 141 21.64 -14.28 17.30
C LYS A 141 21.97 -15.23 16.16
N SER A 142 22.67 -14.77 15.14
CA SER A 142 23.01 -15.59 13.99
C SER A 142 24.26 -16.44 14.27
N LYS A 143 24.18 -17.73 13.97
CA LYS A 143 25.36 -18.63 13.96
C LYS A 143 26.26 -18.44 12.73
N LYS A 144 25.90 -17.55 11.81
CA LYS A 144 26.61 -17.28 10.54
C LYS A 144 27.63 -16.17 10.74
N THR A 145 28.75 -16.26 10.04
CA THR A 145 29.68 -15.14 9.92
C THR A 145 29.02 -13.99 9.13
N LEU A 146 29.48 -12.75 9.30
CA LEU A 146 28.99 -11.59 8.54
C LEU A 146 29.09 -11.81 7.03
N LYS A 147 30.16 -12.45 6.54
CA LYS A 147 30.31 -12.81 5.12
C LYS A 147 29.22 -13.76 4.63
N GLN A 148 28.84 -14.74 5.44
CA GLN A 148 27.75 -15.68 5.13
C GLN A 148 26.38 -14.99 5.20
N LEU A 149 26.17 -14.08 6.16
CA LEU A 149 24.95 -13.27 6.25
C LEU A 149 24.78 -12.40 5.02
N ARG A 150 25.81 -11.65 4.66
CA ARG A 150 25.80 -10.80 3.44
C ARG A 150 25.50 -11.61 2.18
N SER A 151 26.12 -12.79 2.04
CA SER A 151 25.84 -13.66 0.90
C SER A 151 24.40 -14.13 0.82
N LYS A 152 23.75 -14.39 1.97
CA LYS A 152 22.33 -14.76 2.06
C LYS A 152 21.39 -13.59 1.73
N MET A 153 21.84 -12.35 1.94
CA MET A 153 21.05 -11.13 1.75
C MET A 153 21.28 -10.46 0.39
N LYS A 154 21.95 -11.12 -0.55
CA LYS A 154 22.08 -10.63 -1.92
C LYS A 154 20.72 -10.36 -2.54
N GLY A 155 20.61 -9.27 -3.31
CA GLY A 155 19.34 -8.80 -3.88
C GLY A 155 18.41 -8.17 -2.87
N CYS A 156 18.91 -7.80 -1.68
CA CYS A 156 18.13 -7.18 -0.62
C CYS A 156 18.66 -5.80 -0.25
N ILE A 157 17.78 -5.00 0.35
CA ILE A 157 18.13 -3.85 1.16
C ILE A 157 17.98 -4.19 2.63
N LEU A 158 18.77 -3.51 3.47
CA LEU A 158 18.63 -3.52 4.93
C LEU A 158 18.05 -2.17 5.35
N GLU A 159 17.15 -2.19 6.31
CA GLU A 159 16.56 -0.97 6.85
C GLU A 159 16.44 -1.02 8.37
N GLU A 160 16.78 0.08 9.02
CA GLU A 160 16.47 0.31 10.42
C GLU A 160 14.95 0.21 10.68
N PRO A 161 14.49 -0.41 11.78
CA PRO A 161 13.09 -0.47 12.12
C PRO A 161 12.48 0.92 12.37
N ILE A 162 11.36 1.21 11.72
CA ILE A 162 10.63 2.45 11.94
C ILE A 162 9.99 2.42 13.33
N LYS A 163 10.27 3.44 14.15
CA LYS A 163 9.61 3.68 15.43
C LYS A 163 8.40 4.59 15.20
N GLN A 164 7.21 3.98 15.03
CA GLN A 164 6.00 4.76 14.79
C GLN A 164 5.60 5.59 16.01
N HIS A 165 4.95 6.73 15.77
CA HIS A 165 4.40 7.62 16.77
C HIS A 165 3.48 6.88 17.76
N GLY A 166 3.56 7.19 19.07
CA GLY A 166 2.80 6.49 20.11
C GLY A 166 1.28 6.45 19.83
N LYS A 167 0.71 7.55 19.34
CA LYS A 167 -0.69 7.59 18.93
C LYS A 167 -1.00 6.66 17.75
N MET A 168 -0.09 6.48 16.80
CA MET A 168 -0.25 5.49 15.73
C MET A 168 -0.14 4.07 16.29
N SER A 169 0.77 3.87 17.25
CA SER A 169 0.97 2.59 17.92
C SER A 169 -0.24 2.13 18.72
N SER A 170 -1.08 3.05 19.26
CA SER A 170 -2.31 2.68 19.98
C SER A 170 -3.30 1.92 19.11
N LEU A 171 -3.33 2.17 17.81
CA LEU A 171 -4.16 1.40 16.87
C LEU A 171 -3.68 -0.05 16.75
N HIS A 172 -2.39 -0.26 16.47
CA HIS A 172 -1.80 -1.58 16.41
C HIS A 172 -0.28 -1.50 16.66
N PRO A 173 0.21 -1.94 17.83
CA PRO A 173 1.61 -1.76 18.23
C PRO A 173 2.59 -2.72 17.53
N SER A 174 2.11 -3.87 17.04
CA SER A 174 2.98 -4.93 16.49
C SER A 174 3.41 -4.72 15.05
N THR A 175 2.79 -3.79 14.32
CA THR A 175 3.15 -3.41 12.95
C THR A 175 3.13 -1.91 12.80
N VAL A 176 3.92 -1.38 11.89
CA VAL A 176 3.85 0.04 11.53
C VAL A 176 2.54 0.29 10.79
N ASN A 177 1.67 1.12 11.37
CA ASN A 177 0.44 1.58 10.73
C ASN A 177 0.81 2.69 9.74
N THR A 178 0.55 2.48 8.46
CA THR A 178 0.95 3.40 7.39
C THR A 178 -0.23 4.17 6.84
N ILE A 179 0.04 5.32 6.25
CA ILE A 179 -0.92 6.05 5.44
C ILE A 179 -0.58 5.79 3.98
N ARG A 180 -1.49 5.16 3.22
CA ARG A 180 -1.43 5.11 1.77
C ARG A 180 -1.97 6.41 1.23
N VAL A 181 -1.10 7.25 0.67
CA VAL A 181 -1.48 8.49 0.00
C VAL A 181 -1.32 8.31 -1.51
N ASN A 182 -2.41 8.45 -2.26
CA ASN A 182 -2.37 8.40 -3.71
C ASN A 182 -2.25 9.82 -4.27
N THR A 183 -1.22 10.07 -5.08
CA THR A 183 -1.04 11.34 -5.79
C THR A 183 -1.27 11.18 -7.28
N VAL A 184 -1.73 12.25 -7.90
CA VAL A 184 -1.89 12.39 -9.34
C VAL A 184 -1.18 13.66 -9.79
N TRP A 185 -0.25 13.54 -10.73
CA TRP A 185 0.37 14.70 -11.37
C TRP A 185 -0.54 15.25 -12.45
N SER A 186 -0.97 16.50 -12.33
CA SER A 186 -1.85 17.17 -13.27
C SER A 186 -1.59 18.68 -13.25
N LYS A 187 -1.66 19.35 -14.40
CA LYS A 187 -1.43 20.81 -14.55
C LYS A 187 -0.11 21.27 -13.89
N GLY A 188 0.98 20.54 -14.12
CA GLY A 188 2.30 20.90 -13.61
C GLY A 188 2.48 20.81 -12.09
N LYS A 189 1.55 20.14 -11.37
CA LYS A 189 1.63 19.99 -9.90
C LYS A 189 1.06 18.67 -9.39
N PRO A 190 1.51 18.20 -8.20
CA PRO A 190 0.95 17.03 -7.56
C PRO A 190 -0.39 17.36 -6.87
N HIS A 191 -1.39 16.52 -7.12
CA HIS A 191 -2.67 16.52 -6.43
C HIS A 191 -2.76 15.29 -5.53
N VAL A 192 -3.14 15.46 -4.27
CA VAL A 192 -3.48 14.32 -3.41
C VAL A 192 -4.88 13.86 -3.77
N PHE A 193 -5.00 12.66 -4.30
CA PHE A 193 -6.27 12.09 -4.76
C PHE A 193 -7.03 11.40 -3.63
N ALA A 194 -6.32 10.66 -2.77
CA ALA A 194 -6.91 9.94 -1.64
C ALA A 194 -5.86 9.64 -0.59
N ALA A 195 -6.29 9.50 0.66
CA ALA A 195 -5.49 8.99 1.74
C ALA A 195 -6.26 7.92 2.53
N VAL A 196 -5.59 6.83 2.87
CA VAL A 196 -6.16 5.70 3.63
C VAL A 196 -5.20 5.30 4.73
N LEU A 197 -5.67 5.35 5.96
CA LEU A 197 -4.97 4.77 7.10
C LEU A 197 -5.05 3.25 6.98
N ARG A 198 -3.89 2.60 6.91
CA ARG A 198 -3.74 1.14 6.85
C ARG A 198 -3.28 0.64 8.21
N MET A 199 -4.03 -0.28 8.77
CA MET A 199 -3.78 -0.84 10.10
C MET A 199 -3.58 -2.34 10.01
N GLY A 200 -2.61 -2.85 10.76
CA GLY A 200 -2.41 -4.28 10.93
C GLY A 200 -3.57 -4.94 11.67
N SER A 201 -3.46 -6.23 11.86
CA SER A 201 -4.35 -7.04 12.69
C SER A 201 -3.53 -8.18 13.31
N LYS A 202 -4.14 -8.98 14.15
CA LYS A 202 -3.46 -10.06 14.87
C LYS A 202 -2.63 -10.96 13.93
N GLY A 203 -1.34 -11.06 14.19
CA GLY A 203 -0.43 -11.95 13.47
C GLY A 203 0.07 -11.42 12.12
N CYS A 204 -0.20 -10.16 11.78
CA CYS A 204 0.27 -9.55 10.53
C CYS A 204 1.63 -8.90 10.67
N VAL A 205 2.51 -9.13 9.69
CA VAL A 205 3.72 -8.33 9.45
C VAL A 205 3.42 -7.19 8.47
N ASP A 206 2.55 -7.43 7.48
CA ASP A 206 2.01 -6.42 6.56
C ASP A 206 0.66 -5.91 7.08
N ASN A 207 0.49 -4.62 7.08
CA ASN A 207 -0.68 -3.94 7.61
C ASN A 207 -1.95 -4.02 6.73
N PHE A 208 -1.95 -4.73 5.59
CA PHE A 208 -3.16 -4.80 4.74
C PHE A 208 -3.40 -6.13 4.02
N HIS A 209 -2.41 -6.72 3.33
CA HIS A 209 -2.65 -7.84 2.41
C HIS A 209 -2.60 -9.22 3.06
N ALA A 210 -1.60 -9.48 3.89
CA ALA A 210 -1.21 -10.85 4.25
C ALA A 210 -1.82 -11.40 5.54
N GLY A 211 -2.73 -10.72 6.20
CA GLY A 211 -3.19 -11.22 7.50
C GLY A 211 -4.42 -10.55 8.09
N GLY A 212 -5.27 -9.96 7.26
CA GLY A 212 -6.51 -9.37 7.73
C GLY A 212 -6.40 -7.92 8.20
N GLY A 213 -5.39 -7.20 7.75
CA GLY A 213 -5.29 -5.75 7.93
C GLY A 213 -6.50 -5.03 7.35
N MET A 214 -6.69 -3.78 7.72
CA MET A 214 -7.84 -2.97 7.35
C MET A 214 -7.43 -1.56 6.96
N GLY A 215 -8.28 -0.90 6.16
CA GLY A 215 -8.09 0.48 5.74
C GLY A 215 -9.29 1.35 6.03
N ALA A 216 -9.06 2.60 6.42
CA ALA A 216 -10.08 3.62 6.63
C ALA A 216 -9.68 4.92 5.91
N GLU A 217 -10.63 5.59 5.28
CA GLU A 217 -10.37 6.82 4.52
C GLU A 217 -10.13 7.99 5.47
N VAL A 218 -9.16 8.82 5.10
CA VAL A 218 -8.72 10.00 5.84
C VAL A 218 -9.16 11.23 5.10
N ASP A 219 -9.73 12.18 5.81
CA ASP A 219 -10.04 13.51 5.29
C ASP A 219 -8.75 14.27 4.96
N LEU A 220 -8.63 14.74 3.73
CA LEU A 220 -7.39 15.31 3.20
C LEU A 220 -7.03 16.68 3.82
N GLU A 221 -8.02 17.42 4.31
CA GLU A 221 -7.79 18.73 4.91
C GLU A 221 -7.41 18.61 6.40
N THR A 222 -8.09 17.72 7.12
CA THR A 222 -7.99 17.65 8.58
C THR A 222 -7.13 16.52 9.12
N GLY A 223 -6.80 15.51 8.30
CA GLY A 223 -6.10 14.30 8.72
C GLY A 223 -6.93 13.40 9.65
N VAL A 224 -8.25 13.58 9.69
CA VAL A 224 -9.16 12.79 10.52
C VAL A 224 -9.71 11.62 9.72
N VAL A 225 -9.69 10.44 10.31
CA VAL A 225 -10.35 9.26 9.77
C VAL A 225 -11.86 9.44 9.88
N PHE A 226 -12.58 9.48 8.75
CA PHE A 226 -14.00 9.77 8.74
C PHE A 226 -14.89 8.58 8.34
N THR A 227 -14.27 7.46 7.94
CA THR A 227 -15.01 6.22 7.61
C THR A 227 -14.71 5.11 8.61
N THR A 228 -15.60 4.11 8.67
CA THR A 228 -15.24 2.83 9.28
C THR A 228 -14.08 2.20 8.52
N ALA A 229 -13.20 1.49 9.22
CA ALA A 229 -12.22 0.65 8.55
C ALA A 229 -12.89 -0.55 7.89
N VAL A 230 -12.34 -1.00 6.78
CA VAL A 230 -12.80 -2.16 6.04
C VAL A 230 -11.62 -3.09 5.72
N ASN A 231 -11.80 -4.40 5.90
CA ASN A 231 -10.82 -5.39 5.49
C ASN A 231 -11.18 -6.01 4.13
N MET A 232 -10.32 -6.86 3.60
CA MET A 232 -10.50 -7.55 2.31
C MET A 232 -11.72 -8.49 2.26
N GLU A 233 -12.36 -8.76 3.40
CA GLU A 233 -13.59 -9.54 3.51
C GLU A 233 -14.85 -8.66 3.64
N ASN A 234 -14.71 -7.35 3.45
CA ASN A 234 -15.76 -6.34 3.64
C ASN A 234 -16.33 -6.25 5.07
N LYS A 235 -15.62 -6.79 6.07
CA LYS A 235 -15.96 -6.54 7.47
C LYS A 235 -15.60 -5.10 7.82
N ARG A 236 -16.51 -4.45 8.56
CA ARG A 236 -16.39 -3.05 8.95
C ARG A 236 -16.12 -2.92 10.44
N PHE A 237 -15.27 -1.95 10.79
CA PHE A 237 -14.80 -1.74 12.15
C PHE A 237 -14.87 -0.25 12.50
N ILE A 238 -15.55 0.09 13.58
CA ILE A 238 -15.51 1.43 14.20
C ILE A 238 -14.34 1.49 15.19
N PHE A 239 -14.10 0.37 15.87
CA PHE A 239 -13.00 0.17 16.81
C PHE A 239 -12.05 -0.90 16.28
N HIS A 240 -10.78 -0.77 16.58
CA HIS A 240 -9.78 -1.76 16.19
C HIS A 240 -10.00 -3.09 16.93
N PRO A 241 -10.12 -4.24 16.23
CA PRO A 241 -10.60 -5.48 16.85
C PRO A 241 -9.62 -6.11 17.84
N VAL A 242 -8.37 -5.67 17.89
CA VAL A 242 -7.34 -6.19 18.82
C VAL A 242 -7.16 -5.25 20.00
N THR A 243 -7.05 -3.95 19.75
CA THR A 243 -6.73 -2.95 20.79
C THR A 243 -7.95 -2.27 21.38
N GLY A 244 -9.10 -2.29 20.68
CA GLY A 244 -10.28 -1.52 21.07
C GLY A 244 -10.17 -0.01 20.77
N GLU A 245 -9.07 0.46 20.20
CA GLU A 245 -8.89 1.87 19.87
C GLU A 245 -9.92 2.33 18.82
N GLN A 246 -10.46 3.54 19.02
CA GLN A 246 -11.44 4.10 18.10
C GLN A 246 -10.81 4.54 16.80
N ILE A 247 -11.30 4.02 15.67
CA ILE A 247 -10.80 4.32 14.33
C ILE A 247 -11.50 5.56 13.75
N VAL A 248 -12.82 5.59 13.78
CA VAL A 248 -13.58 6.74 13.27
C VAL A 248 -13.37 7.94 14.20
N GLY A 249 -12.92 9.05 13.62
CA GLY A 249 -12.52 10.25 14.39
C GLY A 249 -11.04 10.25 14.81
N PHE A 250 -10.30 9.19 14.52
CA PHE A 250 -8.86 9.16 14.80
C PHE A 250 -8.16 10.24 13.98
N ARG A 251 -7.42 11.13 14.66
CA ARG A 251 -6.62 12.19 14.02
C ARG A 251 -5.19 11.71 13.86
N ILE A 252 -4.71 11.65 12.63
CA ILE A 252 -3.34 11.31 12.29
C ILE A 252 -2.42 12.43 12.79
N PRO A 253 -1.38 12.12 13.59
CA PRO A 253 -0.40 13.14 13.99
C PRO A 253 0.43 13.58 12.78
N ASN A 254 0.98 14.79 12.84
CA ASN A 254 1.86 15.37 11.83
C ASN A 254 1.27 15.38 10.40
N TRP A 255 -0.05 15.51 10.27
CA TRP A 255 -0.76 15.36 8.99
C TRP A 255 -0.26 16.30 7.90
N ASP A 256 -0.03 17.57 8.23
CA ASP A 256 0.45 18.55 7.26
C ASP A 256 1.82 18.17 6.70
N GLN A 257 2.69 17.57 7.52
CA GLN A 257 3.99 17.06 7.09
C GLN A 257 3.84 15.87 6.14
N VAL A 258 2.89 14.96 6.40
CA VAL A 258 2.57 13.84 5.49
C VAL A 258 2.18 14.36 4.12
N ILE A 259 1.27 15.34 4.05
CA ILE A 259 0.80 15.92 2.79
C ILE A 259 1.92 16.68 2.06
N ALA A 260 2.72 17.46 2.79
CA ALA A 260 3.85 18.19 2.22
C ALA A 260 4.88 17.22 1.62
N MET A 261 5.29 16.21 2.38
CA MET A 261 6.27 15.22 1.97
C MET A 261 5.86 14.47 0.69
N VAL A 262 4.62 13.97 0.61
CA VAL A 262 4.19 13.22 -0.58
C VAL A 262 4.07 14.11 -1.82
N LYS A 263 3.73 15.39 -1.65
CA LYS A 263 3.74 16.36 -2.76
C LYS A 263 5.16 16.65 -3.23
N GLU A 264 6.11 16.83 -2.32
CA GLU A 264 7.52 17.03 -2.66
C GLU A 264 8.11 15.81 -3.37
N MET A 265 7.80 14.59 -2.90
CA MET A 265 8.25 13.35 -3.53
C MET A 265 7.64 13.18 -4.93
N ALA A 266 6.34 13.44 -5.09
CA ALA A 266 5.68 13.39 -6.40
C ALA A 266 6.24 14.41 -7.38
N ALA A 267 6.66 15.59 -6.91
CA ALA A 267 7.29 16.62 -7.73
C ALA A 267 8.69 16.24 -8.25
N GLN A 268 9.36 15.27 -7.63
CA GLN A 268 10.64 14.75 -8.12
C GLN A 268 10.49 13.73 -9.27
N VAL A 269 9.29 13.17 -9.43
CA VAL A 269 8.99 12.15 -10.45
C VAL A 269 7.72 12.50 -11.25
N PRO A 270 7.63 13.70 -11.86
CA PRO A 270 6.43 14.16 -12.56
C PRO A 270 6.05 13.27 -13.75
N GLN A 271 7.00 12.50 -14.28
CA GLN A 271 6.79 11.52 -15.35
C GLN A 271 5.97 10.31 -14.89
N VAL A 272 5.87 10.07 -13.58
CA VAL A 272 5.02 9.02 -12.99
C VAL A 272 3.75 9.69 -12.47
N ARG A 273 2.77 9.85 -13.35
CA ARG A 273 1.58 10.66 -13.06
C ARG A 273 0.68 10.11 -11.96
N THR A 274 0.78 8.82 -11.63
CA THR A 274 0.07 8.23 -10.50
C THR A 274 1.01 7.44 -9.61
N VAL A 275 1.11 7.81 -8.34
CA VAL A 275 1.92 7.08 -7.35
C VAL A 275 1.11 6.90 -6.06
N GLY A 276 1.17 5.70 -5.50
CA GLY A 276 0.69 5.41 -4.15
C GLY A 276 1.88 5.36 -3.20
N TRP A 277 1.96 6.33 -2.30
CA TRP A 277 3.02 6.45 -1.29
C TRP A 277 2.58 5.78 0.01
N ASP A 278 3.41 4.94 0.59
CA ASP A 278 3.24 4.47 1.95
C ASP A 278 4.09 5.33 2.89
N VAL A 279 3.43 5.96 3.84
CA VAL A 279 4.02 6.89 4.80
C VAL A 279 3.81 6.37 6.21
N ALA A 280 4.87 6.35 7.01
CA ALA A 280 4.78 6.13 8.45
C ALA A 280 4.92 7.46 9.20
N VAL A 281 4.25 7.58 10.34
CA VAL A 281 4.36 8.74 11.23
C VAL A 281 5.19 8.36 12.44
N THR A 282 6.19 9.19 12.76
CA THR A 282 7.10 9.06 13.90
C THR A 282 6.89 10.21 14.88
N GLU A 283 7.55 10.18 16.04
CA GLU A 283 7.49 11.28 16.99
C GLU A 283 8.13 12.56 16.42
N GLU A 284 9.16 12.43 15.57
CA GLU A 284 9.87 13.55 14.95
C GLU A 284 9.21 14.07 13.67
N GLY A 285 8.14 13.38 13.18
CA GLY A 285 7.47 13.78 11.95
C GLY A 285 6.89 12.61 11.15
N CYS A 286 7.29 12.46 9.90
CA CYS A 286 6.86 11.34 9.05
C CYS A 286 8.02 10.86 8.18
N CYS A 287 7.94 9.61 7.72
CA CYS A 287 8.94 9.03 6.83
C CYS A 287 8.30 8.20 5.71
N ALA A 288 8.96 8.21 4.55
CA ALA A 288 8.57 7.39 3.42
C ALA A 288 8.93 5.91 3.67
N VAL A 289 8.00 5.02 3.34
CA VAL A 289 8.20 3.56 3.46
C VAL A 289 8.44 2.93 2.10
N GLU A 290 7.57 3.22 1.13
CA GLU A 290 7.68 2.76 -0.25
C GLU A 290 6.82 3.60 -1.20
N GLY A 291 7.14 3.55 -2.50
CA GLY A 291 6.32 4.06 -3.59
C GLY A 291 5.77 2.91 -4.44
N ASN A 292 4.59 3.13 -5.01
CA ASN A 292 3.93 2.16 -5.88
C ASN A 292 3.39 2.88 -7.12
N SER A 293 4.05 2.73 -8.28
CA SER A 293 3.63 3.36 -9.53
C SER A 293 2.31 2.78 -10.07
N ARG A 294 1.97 1.56 -9.67
CA ARG A 294 0.69 0.91 -9.95
C ARG A 294 -0.23 0.99 -8.74
N CYS A 295 -0.65 2.23 -8.41
CA CYS A 295 -1.49 2.50 -7.24
C CYS A 295 -2.60 1.48 -7.04
N ASP A 296 -2.75 0.93 -5.82
CA ASP A 296 -3.94 0.18 -5.48
C ASP A 296 -5.08 1.13 -5.10
N PHE A 297 -5.87 1.51 -6.10
CA PHE A 297 -7.05 2.37 -5.90
C PHE A 297 -8.23 1.64 -5.26
N LEU A 298 -8.22 0.32 -5.17
CA LEU A 298 -9.32 -0.41 -4.55
C LEU A 298 -9.48 -0.02 -3.08
N ILE A 299 -8.35 0.12 -2.37
CA ILE A 299 -8.35 0.46 -0.95
C ILE A 299 -9.02 1.81 -0.65
N CYS A 300 -8.93 2.79 -1.53
CA CYS A 300 -9.58 4.10 -1.33
C CYS A 300 -11.05 4.13 -1.78
N GLN A 301 -11.54 3.07 -2.44
CA GLN A 301 -12.94 2.94 -2.85
C GLN A 301 -13.75 2.07 -1.89
N MET A 302 -13.10 1.11 -1.20
CA MET A 302 -13.76 0.16 -0.30
C MET A 302 -14.42 0.80 0.93
N PRO A 303 -13.82 1.77 1.64
CA PRO A 303 -14.42 2.32 2.85
C PRO A 303 -15.80 2.93 2.62
N ARG A 304 -15.96 3.72 1.58
CA ARG A 304 -17.26 4.28 1.16
C ARG A 304 -18.04 3.40 0.20
N ASN A 305 -17.38 2.40 -0.37
CA ASN A 305 -17.92 1.53 -1.41
C ASN A 305 -18.38 2.30 -2.66
N ILE A 306 -17.63 3.34 -3.05
CA ILE A 306 -17.91 4.26 -4.16
C ILE A 306 -16.74 4.23 -5.14
N GLY A 307 -17.07 4.14 -6.44
CA GLY A 307 -16.09 4.25 -7.50
C GLY A 307 -15.65 5.71 -7.73
N ARG A 308 -14.38 5.90 -8.12
CA ARG A 308 -13.76 7.22 -8.34
C ARG A 308 -13.07 7.32 -9.71
N TYR A 309 -13.52 6.49 -10.67
CA TYR A 309 -12.87 6.41 -11.99
C TYR A 309 -12.96 7.70 -12.79
N ASP A 310 -14.13 8.33 -12.82
CA ASP A 310 -14.34 9.57 -13.60
C ASP A 310 -13.54 10.74 -12.99
N GLU A 311 -13.42 10.81 -11.66
CA GLU A 311 -12.58 11.79 -10.95
C GLU A 311 -11.09 11.61 -11.28
N LEU A 312 -10.58 10.38 -11.20
CA LEU A 312 -9.19 10.08 -11.55
C LEU A 312 -8.91 10.38 -13.03
N LYS A 313 -9.84 10.00 -13.89
CA LYS A 313 -9.71 10.20 -15.33
C LYS A 313 -9.70 11.68 -15.67
N ALA A 314 -10.57 12.49 -15.06
CA ALA A 314 -10.59 13.93 -15.24
C ALA A 314 -9.23 14.57 -14.92
N LEU A 315 -8.63 14.23 -13.75
CA LEU A 315 -7.30 14.71 -13.38
C LEU A 315 -6.21 14.30 -14.38
N LEU A 316 -6.27 13.06 -14.90
CA LEU A 316 -5.28 12.57 -15.85
C LEU A 316 -5.42 13.11 -17.26
N GLU A 317 -6.64 13.48 -17.68
CA GLU A 317 -6.95 14.03 -19.01
C GLU A 317 -6.90 15.57 -19.07
N GLU A 318 -6.79 16.25 -17.92
CA GLU A 318 -6.52 17.68 -17.89
C GLU A 318 -5.19 17.96 -18.62
N LYS A 319 -5.26 18.82 -19.65
CA LYS A 319 -4.08 19.25 -20.40
C LYS A 319 -3.23 20.18 -19.54
N GLU A 320 -1.92 20.04 -19.71
CA GLU A 320 -0.92 20.95 -19.13
C GLU A 320 -1.09 22.38 -19.62
#